data_2a05b0de86937af53b523200a08d9732
#
_entry.id   2a05b0de86937af53b523200a08d9732
#
_cell.length_a   1.000
_cell.length_b   1.000
_cell.length_c   1.000
_cell.angle_alpha   90.00
_cell.angle_beta   90.00
_cell.angle_gamma   90.00
#
_symmetry.space_group_name_H-M   'P 1'
#
loop_
_entity.id
_entity.type
_entity.pdbx_description
1 polymer ?
#
loop_
_entity_poly.entity_id
_entity_poly.type
_entity_poly.pdbx_seq_one_letter_code
_entity_poly.pdbx_strand_id
1 'polypeptide(L)'
;MAASVALAAAAQAQELKIGIMAVLSGPQAVLGGQLRDGFNLGVKHAGGKLGGLATTVIVQDDELKPDVAVGKAKQLIERDKVDFVVGPMFSNILMAIHKPITEANVFLISPNAGPSPLAGKGCSPFFFATSYQNDQPPEVLGKYAQDKGFKKAFLLAPNYQAGKDMIGGFKKHFKGEIADEVYTPLGQLDFSAELAKIAAAKPDAFFVFMPGGMGVNLVKQYRQAGLDTHPVPVGVHRR
;
A
#
# COMPACT_ATOMS: atom_id res chain seq x y z
N MET A 1 -19.25 -54.90 -37.34
CA MET A 1 -19.16 -54.41 -35.96
C MET A 1 -18.29 -53.15 -35.96
N ALA A 2 -18.89 -52.00 -35.88
CA ALA A 2 -18.17 -50.71 -35.79
C ALA A 2 -18.00 -50.37 -34.32
N ALA A 3 -16.77 -50.36 -33.85
CA ALA A 3 -16.46 -49.96 -32.47
C ALA A 3 -16.38 -48.44 -32.40
N SER A 4 -17.39 -47.82 -31.76
CA SER A 4 -17.37 -46.38 -31.43
C SER A 4 -16.41 -46.13 -30.27
N VAL A 5 -15.26 -45.54 -30.55
CA VAL A 5 -14.33 -45.02 -29.55
C VAL A 5 -14.89 -43.66 -29.04
N ALA A 6 -15.55 -43.66 -27.90
CA ALA A 6 -15.92 -42.42 -27.20
C ALA A 6 -14.64 -41.80 -26.62
N LEU A 7 -14.14 -40.73 -27.22
CA LEU A 7 -13.15 -39.86 -26.56
C LEU A 7 -13.87 -39.13 -25.41
N ALA A 8 -13.67 -39.60 -24.20
CA ALA A 8 -13.93 -38.84 -22.99
C ALA A 8 -12.95 -37.66 -22.93
N ALA A 9 -13.35 -36.49 -23.40
CA ALA A 9 -12.63 -35.27 -23.11
C ALA A 9 -12.66 -35.09 -21.58
N ALA A 10 -11.54 -35.31 -20.90
CA ALA A 10 -11.38 -34.99 -19.50
C ALA A 10 -11.65 -33.48 -19.38
N ALA A 11 -12.82 -33.10 -18.88
CA ALA A 11 -13.11 -31.73 -18.48
C ALA A 11 -12.09 -31.37 -17.40
N GLN A 12 -11.05 -30.64 -17.81
CA GLN A 12 -10.10 -30.10 -16.86
C GLN A 12 -10.90 -29.20 -15.93
N ALA A 13 -10.99 -29.56 -14.65
CA ALA A 13 -11.68 -28.73 -13.67
C ALA A 13 -11.05 -27.36 -13.71
N GLN A 14 -11.85 -26.34 -14.00
CA GLN A 14 -11.38 -24.96 -14.07
C GLN A 14 -10.85 -24.57 -12.70
N GLU A 15 -9.60 -24.16 -12.64
CA GLU A 15 -8.89 -23.71 -11.46
C GLU A 15 -8.76 -22.20 -11.53
N LEU A 16 -8.92 -21.52 -10.40
CA LEU A 16 -8.66 -20.09 -10.27
C LEU A 16 -7.23 -19.89 -9.74
N LYS A 17 -6.40 -19.18 -10.49
CA LYS A 17 -5.03 -18.86 -10.11
C LYS A 17 -4.89 -17.42 -9.70
N ILE A 18 -4.38 -17.18 -8.49
CA ILE A 18 -4.22 -15.84 -7.92
C ILE A 18 -2.76 -15.61 -7.54
N GLY A 19 -2.16 -14.58 -8.12
CA GLY A 19 -0.85 -14.09 -7.72
C GLY A 19 -0.96 -13.12 -6.55
N ILE A 20 -0.23 -13.34 -5.46
CA ILE A 20 -0.05 -12.33 -4.42
C ILE A 20 1.29 -11.64 -4.64
N MET A 21 1.26 -10.31 -4.79
CA MET A 21 2.44 -9.45 -4.82
C MET A 21 2.54 -8.72 -3.49
N ALA A 22 3.60 -8.97 -2.70
CA ALA A 22 3.77 -8.35 -1.40
C ALA A 22 5.25 -8.21 -1.03
N VAL A 23 5.59 -7.21 -0.21
CA VAL A 23 6.92 -7.09 0.38
C VAL A 23 7.07 -8.12 1.49
N LEU A 24 7.88 -9.15 1.30
CA LEU A 24 8.06 -10.24 2.27
C LEU A 24 9.47 -10.28 2.86
N SER A 25 10.35 -9.40 2.42
CA SER A 25 11.73 -9.25 2.90
C SER A 25 12.02 -7.84 3.38
N GLY A 26 13.10 -7.67 4.17
CA GLY A 26 13.52 -6.38 4.70
C GLY A 26 12.63 -5.82 5.83
N PRO A 27 12.87 -4.56 6.24
CA PRO A 27 12.21 -3.94 7.40
C PRO A 27 10.70 -3.77 7.28
N GLN A 28 10.14 -3.88 6.08
CA GLN A 28 8.71 -3.73 5.81
C GLN A 28 7.97 -5.08 5.63
N ALA A 29 8.68 -6.20 5.77
CA ALA A 29 8.15 -7.55 5.54
C ALA A 29 6.92 -7.89 6.38
N VAL A 30 6.81 -7.33 7.59
CA VAL A 30 5.65 -7.56 8.46
C VAL A 30 4.33 -7.12 7.81
N LEU A 31 4.34 -6.02 7.04
CA LEU A 31 3.14 -5.51 6.38
C LEU A 31 2.71 -6.42 5.21
N GLY A 32 3.67 -6.87 4.40
CA GLY A 32 3.40 -7.82 3.31
C GLY A 32 2.97 -9.19 3.82
N GLY A 33 3.56 -9.65 4.94
CA GLY A 33 3.15 -10.86 5.63
C GLY A 33 1.68 -10.80 6.08
N GLN A 34 1.26 -9.70 6.68
CA GLN A 34 -0.14 -9.49 7.10
C GLN A 34 -1.10 -9.51 5.90
N LEU A 35 -0.74 -8.91 4.78
CA LEU A 35 -1.54 -8.96 3.54
C LEU A 35 -1.69 -10.40 3.05
N ARG A 36 -0.60 -11.12 2.88
CA ARG A 36 -0.58 -12.53 2.46
C ARG A 36 -1.41 -13.41 3.38
N ASP A 37 -1.19 -13.29 4.67
CA ASP A 37 -1.83 -14.15 5.67
C ASP A 37 -3.33 -13.86 5.79
N GLY A 38 -3.73 -12.58 5.70
CA GLY A 38 -5.13 -12.18 5.65
C GLY A 38 -5.84 -12.72 4.40
N PHE A 39 -5.21 -12.64 3.24
CA PHE A 39 -5.75 -13.23 2.02
C PHE A 39 -5.89 -14.75 2.11
N ASN A 40 -4.84 -15.44 2.57
CA ASN A 40 -4.86 -16.90 2.75
C ASN A 40 -5.92 -17.34 3.77
N LEU A 41 -6.14 -16.56 4.83
CA LEU A 41 -7.21 -16.81 5.78
C LEU A 41 -8.59 -16.71 5.11
N GLY A 42 -8.80 -15.71 4.26
CA GLY A 42 -10.02 -15.56 3.46
C GLY A 42 -10.29 -16.76 2.56
N VAL A 43 -9.26 -17.21 1.82
CA VAL A 43 -9.34 -18.43 0.99
C VAL A 43 -9.67 -19.66 1.82
N LYS A 44 -9.04 -19.81 2.99
CA LYS A 44 -9.32 -20.92 3.93
C LYS A 44 -10.77 -20.89 4.42
N HIS A 45 -11.28 -19.72 4.80
CA HIS A 45 -12.69 -19.58 5.23
C HIS A 45 -13.68 -19.88 4.10
N ALA A 46 -13.29 -19.64 2.85
CA ALA A 46 -14.07 -20.03 1.66
C ALA A 46 -13.91 -21.50 1.27
N GLY A 47 -13.31 -22.33 2.13
CA GLY A 47 -13.10 -23.77 1.86
C GLY A 47 -12.11 -24.07 0.73
N GLY A 48 -11.16 -23.16 0.46
CA GLY A 48 -10.17 -23.30 -0.62
C GLY A 48 -10.74 -23.01 -2.02
N LYS A 49 -11.94 -22.43 -2.09
CA LYS A 49 -12.65 -22.14 -3.35
C LYS A 49 -13.14 -20.70 -3.38
N LEU A 50 -12.77 -19.96 -4.40
CA LEU A 50 -13.31 -18.63 -4.67
C LEU A 50 -14.18 -18.70 -5.94
N GLY A 51 -15.38 -18.09 -5.89
CA GLY A 51 -16.33 -18.20 -7.00
C GLY A 51 -16.74 -19.65 -7.36
N GLY A 52 -16.62 -20.59 -6.42
CA GLY A 52 -16.91 -22.02 -6.65
C GLY A 52 -15.75 -22.81 -7.29
N LEU A 53 -14.66 -22.16 -7.68
CA LEU A 53 -13.48 -22.77 -8.30
C LEU A 53 -12.40 -23.08 -7.27
N ALA A 54 -11.73 -24.23 -7.43
CA ALA A 54 -10.54 -24.54 -6.65
C ALA A 54 -9.50 -23.42 -6.88
N THR A 55 -8.90 -22.90 -5.79
CA THR A 55 -8.07 -21.71 -5.85
C THR A 55 -6.61 -22.03 -5.52
N THR A 56 -5.72 -21.77 -6.46
CA THR A 56 -4.27 -21.82 -6.24
C THR A 56 -3.73 -20.41 -6.04
N VAL A 57 -2.95 -20.24 -4.97
CA VAL A 57 -2.31 -18.96 -4.60
C VAL A 57 -0.80 -19.05 -4.85
N ILE A 58 -0.29 -18.13 -5.66
CA ILE A 58 1.14 -18.02 -6.00
C ILE A 58 1.66 -16.71 -5.39
N VAL A 59 2.63 -16.81 -4.47
CA VAL A 59 3.15 -15.66 -3.73
C VAL A 59 4.48 -15.19 -4.34
N GLN A 60 4.60 -13.89 -4.55
CA GLN A 60 5.82 -13.23 -5.04
C GLN A 60 6.24 -12.12 -4.06
N ASP A 61 7.53 -12.11 -3.71
CA ASP A 61 8.15 -11.03 -2.95
C ASP A 61 8.60 -9.92 -3.90
N ASP A 62 8.07 -8.72 -3.73
CA ASP A 62 8.46 -7.54 -4.52
C ASP A 62 9.72 -6.85 -3.98
N GLU A 63 10.24 -7.29 -2.81
CA GLU A 63 11.41 -6.73 -2.12
C GLU A 63 11.35 -5.21 -1.93
N LEU A 64 10.18 -4.61 -2.05
CA LEU A 64 9.97 -3.15 -2.11
C LEU A 64 10.74 -2.47 -3.27
N LYS A 65 11.07 -3.22 -4.33
CA LYS A 65 11.81 -2.75 -5.51
C LYS A 65 10.92 -2.79 -6.76
N PRO A 66 10.66 -1.64 -7.41
CA PRO A 66 9.78 -1.58 -8.57
C PRO A 66 10.21 -2.47 -9.74
N ASP A 67 11.51 -2.56 -10.02
CA ASP A 67 12.07 -3.39 -11.08
C ASP A 67 11.88 -4.90 -10.81
N VAL A 68 12.12 -5.33 -9.56
CA VAL A 68 11.84 -6.71 -9.13
C VAL A 68 10.35 -7.01 -9.28
N ALA A 69 9.49 -6.12 -8.80
CA ALA A 69 8.04 -6.28 -8.89
C ALA A 69 7.55 -6.41 -10.35
N VAL A 70 8.06 -5.61 -11.27
CA VAL A 70 7.74 -5.73 -12.71
C VAL A 70 8.16 -7.08 -13.26
N GLY A 71 9.36 -7.57 -12.91
CA GLY A 71 9.82 -8.90 -13.31
C GLY A 71 8.92 -10.02 -12.77
N LYS A 72 8.50 -9.92 -11.49
CA LYS A 72 7.59 -10.86 -10.84
C LYS A 72 6.18 -10.80 -11.44
N ALA A 73 5.67 -9.61 -11.77
CA ALA A 73 4.39 -9.44 -12.45
C ALA A 73 4.39 -10.17 -13.81
N LYS A 74 5.46 -10.03 -14.61
CA LYS A 74 5.60 -10.77 -15.87
C LYS A 74 5.59 -12.29 -15.66
N GLN A 75 6.28 -12.78 -14.63
CA GLN A 75 6.26 -14.22 -14.30
C GLN A 75 4.84 -14.70 -13.99
N LEU A 76 4.09 -13.97 -13.17
CA LEU A 76 2.69 -14.29 -12.82
C LEU A 76 1.80 -14.33 -14.08
N ILE A 77 1.97 -13.36 -15.00
CA ILE A 77 1.17 -13.25 -16.22
C ILE A 77 1.58 -14.31 -17.24
N GLU A 78 2.84 -14.40 -17.61
CA GLU A 78 3.33 -15.15 -18.78
C GLU A 78 3.55 -16.63 -18.46
N ARG A 79 4.14 -16.95 -17.30
CA ARG A 79 4.49 -18.31 -16.92
C ARG A 79 3.34 -18.97 -16.14
N ASP A 80 2.87 -18.30 -15.10
CA ASP A 80 1.94 -18.89 -14.14
C ASP A 80 0.49 -18.76 -14.60
N LYS A 81 0.21 -17.83 -15.54
CA LYS A 81 -1.11 -17.60 -16.15
C LYS A 81 -2.18 -17.33 -15.09
N VAL A 82 -1.90 -16.38 -14.19
CA VAL A 82 -2.85 -16.00 -13.14
C VAL A 82 -4.04 -15.24 -13.69
N ASP A 83 -5.22 -15.44 -13.11
CA ASP A 83 -6.45 -14.73 -13.44
C ASP A 83 -6.51 -13.37 -12.73
N PHE A 84 -5.94 -13.30 -11.52
CA PHE A 84 -5.90 -12.11 -10.68
C PHE A 84 -4.52 -11.91 -10.08
N VAL A 85 -4.16 -10.65 -9.86
CA VAL A 85 -3.05 -10.27 -8.97
C VAL A 85 -3.62 -9.48 -7.79
N VAL A 86 -3.30 -9.89 -6.57
CA VAL A 86 -3.69 -9.22 -5.32
C VAL A 86 -2.46 -8.60 -4.68
N GLY A 87 -2.57 -7.34 -4.30
CA GLY A 87 -1.46 -6.54 -3.80
C GLY A 87 -1.20 -5.34 -4.71
N PRO A 88 -0.08 -4.64 -4.55
CA PRO A 88 0.92 -4.77 -3.50
C PRO A 88 0.55 -3.98 -2.22
N MET A 89 1.49 -3.95 -1.27
CA MET A 89 1.36 -3.14 -0.07
C MET A 89 1.69 -1.67 -0.30
N PHE A 90 2.66 -1.36 -1.17
CA PHE A 90 3.22 -0.03 -1.36
C PHE A 90 2.87 0.59 -2.72
N SER A 91 2.56 1.90 -2.71
CA SER A 91 2.10 2.61 -3.91
C SER A 91 3.15 2.76 -5.01
N ASN A 92 4.44 2.83 -4.69
CA ASN A 92 5.50 2.84 -5.71
C ASN A 92 5.54 1.51 -6.48
N ILE A 93 5.30 0.40 -5.81
CA ILE A 93 5.21 -0.93 -6.43
C ILE A 93 3.93 -1.00 -7.29
N LEU A 94 2.78 -0.57 -6.73
CA LEU A 94 1.53 -0.57 -7.49
C LEU A 94 1.62 0.26 -8.77
N MET A 95 2.21 1.45 -8.69
CA MET A 95 2.42 2.30 -9.87
C MET A 95 3.29 1.62 -10.94
N ALA A 96 4.27 0.81 -10.54
CA ALA A 96 5.15 0.12 -11.46
C ALA A 96 4.48 -1.09 -12.16
N ILE A 97 3.66 -1.86 -11.42
CA ILE A 97 3.03 -3.08 -11.94
C ILE A 97 1.64 -2.88 -12.53
N HIS A 98 1.00 -1.73 -12.28
CA HIS A 98 -0.37 -1.44 -12.71
C HIS A 98 -0.52 -1.62 -14.23
N LYS A 99 0.28 -0.89 -15.00
CA LYS A 99 0.19 -0.92 -16.47
C LYS A 99 0.50 -2.31 -17.05
N PRO A 100 1.61 -2.99 -16.70
CA PRO A 100 1.90 -4.33 -17.22
C PRO A 100 0.80 -5.36 -16.95
N ILE A 101 0.17 -5.33 -15.77
CA ILE A 101 -0.87 -6.29 -15.40
C ILE A 101 -2.18 -5.97 -16.12
N THR A 102 -2.61 -4.72 -16.11
CA THR A 102 -3.91 -4.33 -16.68
C THR A 102 -3.92 -4.37 -18.22
N GLU A 103 -2.81 -4.09 -18.90
CA GLU A 103 -2.67 -4.24 -20.35
C GLU A 103 -2.65 -5.72 -20.80
N ALA A 104 -2.29 -6.64 -19.91
CA ALA A 104 -2.41 -8.07 -20.13
C ALA A 104 -3.84 -8.59 -19.89
N ASN A 105 -4.82 -7.72 -19.60
CA ASN A 105 -6.20 -8.05 -19.22
C ASN A 105 -6.29 -8.96 -17.98
N VAL A 106 -5.33 -8.85 -17.07
CA VAL A 106 -5.35 -9.51 -15.76
C VAL A 106 -5.88 -8.51 -14.71
N PHE A 107 -6.79 -8.96 -13.88
CA PHE A 107 -7.33 -8.12 -12.82
C PHE A 107 -6.30 -7.87 -11.73
N LEU A 108 -6.10 -6.60 -11.38
CA LEU A 108 -5.24 -6.15 -10.29
C LEU A 108 -6.09 -5.61 -9.15
N ILE A 109 -6.04 -6.25 -7.99
CA ILE A 109 -6.82 -5.86 -6.80
C ILE A 109 -5.84 -5.39 -5.73
N SER A 110 -5.87 -4.10 -5.41
CA SER A 110 -5.06 -3.53 -4.34
C SER A 110 -5.83 -3.45 -3.03
N PRO A 111 -5.46 -4.22 -2.00
CA PRO A 111 -6.15 -4.18 -0.71
C PRO A 111 -5.63 -3.09 0.22
N ASN A 112 -4.53 -2.41 -0.12
CA ASN A 112 -3.92 -1.37 0.71
C ASN A 112 -3.47 -0.14 -0.07
N ALA A 113 -2.62 -0.30 -1.07
CA ALA A 113 -2.09 0.83 -1.83
C ALA A 113 -3.18 1.48 -2.69
N GLY A 114 -3.40 2.79 -2.49
CA GLY A 114 -4.42 3.56 -3.21
C GLY A 114 -3.85 4.85 -3.79
N PRO A 115 -2.84 4.81 -4.69
CA PRO A 115 -2.23 6.02 -5.23
C PRO A 115 -3.24 6.87 -6.01
N SER A 116 -3.32 8.15 -5.69
CA SER A 116 -4.29 9.10 -6.26
C SER A 116 -4.30 9.13 -7.81
N PRO A 117 -3.17 8.99 -8.54
CA PRO A 117 -3.20 8.97 -10.00
C PRO A 117 -4.04 7.85 -10.61
N LEU A 118 -4.18 6.70 -9.92
CA LEU A 118 -4.96 5.56 -10.42
C LEU A 118 -6.47 5.69 -10.21
N ALA A 119 -6.92 6.63 -9.37
CA ALA A 119 -8.34 6.98 -9.23
C ALA A 119 -8.82 8.01 -10.26
N GLY A 120 -7.94 8.49 -11.15
CA GLY A 120 -8.23 9.49 -12.17
C GLY A 120 -7.74 9.06 -13.54
N LYS A 121 -6.81 9.83 -14.11
CA LYS A 121 -6.30 9.62 -15.49
C LYS A 121 -5.64 8.25 -15.71
N GLY A 122 -5.12 7.62 -14.65
CA GLY A 122 -4.49 6.31 -14.71
C GLY A 122 -5.44 5.15 -14.39
N CYS A 123 -6.77 5.36 -14.34
CA CYS A 123 -7.71 4.28 -14.06
C CYS A 123 -7.71 3.21 -15.17
N SER A 124 -8.08 2.01 -14.80
CA SER A 124 -8.24 0.87 -15.74
C SER A 124 -9.45 0.03 -15.33
N PRO A 125 -10.21 -0.53 -16.27
CA PRO A 125 -11.31 -1.46 -15.96
C PRO A 125 -10.81 -2.77 -15.32
N PHE A 126 -9.52 -3.04 -15.36
CA PHE A 126 -8.89 -4.19 -14.72
C PHE A 126 -8.24 -3.88 -13.37
N PHE A 127 -8.43 -2.65 -12.84
CA PHE A 127 -7.88 -2.25 -11.54
C PHE A 127 -8.97 -1.95 -10.52
N PHE A 128 -8.85 -2.54 -9.33
CA PHE A 128 -9.75 -2.31 -8.21
C PHE A 128 -8.95 -2.06 -6.93
N ALA A 129 -9.31 -1.00 -6.20
CA ALA A 129 -8.81 -0.75 -4.85
C ALA A 129 -9.93 -1.09 -3.85
N THR A 130 -9.66 -1.99 -2.91
CA THR A 130 -10.61 -2.39 -1.87
C THR A 130 -10.38 -1.63 -0.56
N SER A 131 -9.47 -0.68 -0.58
CA SER A 131 -9.17 0.27 0.48
C SER A 131 -9.55 1.69 0.03
N TYR A 132 -9.09 2.69 0.73
CA TYR A 132 -9.30 4.11 0.41
C TYR A 132 -8.20 4.63 -0.53
N GLN A 133 -8.47 5.73 -1.21
CA GLN A 133 -7.44 6.52 -1.90
C GLN A 133 -6.53 7.19 -0.88
N ASN A 134 -5.22 7.26 -1.16
CA ASN A 134 -4.22 7.71 -0.19
C ASN A 134 -4.47 9.11 0.40
N ASP A 135 -5.00 10.04 -0.38
CA ASP A 135 -5.23 11.41 0.06
C ASP A 135 -6.51 11.58 0.90
N GLN A 136 -7.45 10.64 0.88
CA GLN A 136 -8.72 10.75 1.62
C GLN A 136 -8.55 10.82 3.16
N PRO A 137 -7.82 9.91 3.83
CA PRO A 137 -7.65 9.99 5.27
C PRO A 137 -6.96 11.27 5.75
N PRO A 138 -5.87 11.75 5.10
CA PRO A 138 -5.22 12.98 5.52
C PRO A 138 -6.05 14.24 5.21
N GLU A 139 -6.97 14.23 4.25
CA GLU A 139 -7.94 15.32 4.06
C GLU A 139 -8.75 15.59 5.34
N VAL A 140 -9.25 14.52 5.97
CA VAL A 140 -9.97 14.60 7.23
C VAL A 140 -9.09 15.16 8.35
N LEU A 141 -7.82 14.76 8.39
CA LEU A 141 -6.86 15.25 9.39
C LEU A 141 -6.52 16.72 9.17
N GLY A 142 -6.34 17.14 7.92
CA GLY A 142 -6.15 18.56 7.58
C GLY A 142 -7.33 19.41 7.97
N LYS A 143 -8.55 18.92 7.73
CA LYS A 143 -9.77 19.58 8.19
C LYS A 143 -9.86 19.63 9.72
N TYR A 144 -9.57 18.53 10.40
CA TYR A 144 -9.52 18.49 11.86
C TYR A 144 -8.54 19.52 12.42
N ALA A 145 -7.32 19.58 11.90
CA ALA A 145 -6.32 20.55 12.32
C ALA A 145 -6.81 22.00 12.11
N GLN A 146 -7.47 22.28 10.97
CA GLN A 146 -8.08 23.56 10.68
C GLN A 146 -9.19 23.91 11.67
N ASP A 147 -10.11 22.98 11.93
CA ASP A 147 -11.26 23.18 12.81
C ASP A 147 -10.83 23.38 14.30
N LYS A 148 -9.72 22.73 14.69
CA LYS A 148 -9.10 22.94 16.01
C LYS A 148 -8.35 24.27 16.14
N GLY A 149 -8.24 25.02 15.07
CA GLY A 149 -7.62 26.33 15.05
C GLY A 149 -6.10 26.29 15.10
N PHE A 150 -5.47 25.16 14.78
CA PHE A 150 -4.01 25.08 14.64
C PHE A 150 -3.54 26.05 13.56
N LYS A 151 -2.44 26.76 13.84
CA LYS A 151 -1.94 27.83 12.96
C LYS A 151 -0.74 27.41 12.14
N LYS A 152 0.05 26.45 12.66
CA LYS A 152 1.33 26.06 12.11
C LYS A 152 1.51 24.54 12.14
N ALA A 153 1.73 23.91 10.98
CA ALA A 153 1.93 22.47 10.86
C ALA A 153 3.32 22.12 10.32
N PHE A 154 3.89 21.02 10.81
CA PHE A 154 5.06 20.37 10.22
C PHE A 154 4.60 19.07 9.56
N LEU A 155 5.03 18.81 8.31
CA LEU A 155 4.60 17.66 7.53
C LEU A 155 5.78 16.74 7.24
N LEU A 156 5.62 15.44 7.51
CA LEU A 156 6.68 14.45 7.34
C LEU A 156 6.15 13.16 6.71
N ALA A 157 6.73 12.73 5.60
CA ALA A 157 6.39 11.48 4.93
C ALA A 157 7.57 10.89 4.16
N PRO A 158 7.58 9.60 3.81
CA PRO A 158 8.61 9.05 2.93
C PRO A 158 8.39 9.52 1.49
N ASN A 159 9.50 9.67 0.76
CA ASN A 159 9.51 10.17 -0.61
C ASN A 159 9.08 9.09 -1.63
N TYR A 160 7.81 8.80 -1.67
CA TYR A 160 7.18 7.95 -2.69
C TYR A 160 5.73 8.38 -2.90
N GLN A 161 5.01 7.75 -3.83
CA GLN A 161 3.67 8.23 -4.24
C GLN A 161 2.72 8.41 -3.05
N ALA A 162 2.61 7.41 -2.16
CA ALA A 162 1.70 7.56 -1.01
C ALA A 162 2.10 8.69 -0.07
N GLY A 163 3.40 8.92 0.16
CA GLY A 163 3.86 10.04 0.99
C GLY A 163 3.42 11.39 0.41
N LYS A 164 3.52 11.55 -0.91
CA LYS A 164 3.09 12.76 -1.63
C LYS A 164 1.58 12.93 -1.57
N ASP A 165 0.83 11.85 -1.80
CA ASP A 165 -0.63 11.86 -1.71
C ASP A 165 -1.10 12.23 -0.30
N MET A 166 -0.48 11.65 0.74
CA MET A 166 -0.83 11.89 2.13
C MET A 166 -0.58 13.36 2.54
N ILE A 167 0.56 13.92 2.19
CA ILE A 167 0.84 15.34 2.45
C ILE A 167 -0.10 16.24 1.63
N GLY A 168 -0.33 15.92 0.37
CA GLY A 168 -1.25 16.64 -0.49
C GLY A 168 -2.67 16.67 0.06
N GLY A 169 -3.16 15.52 0.54
CA GLY A 169 -4.47 15.41 1.17
C GLY A 169 -4.61 16.29 2.42
N PHE A 170 -3.64 16.27 3.32
CA PHE A 170 -3.64 17.13 4.50
C PHE A 170 -3.74 18.61 4.12
N LYS A 171 -2.96 19.06 3.15
CA LYS A 171 -2.93 20.46 2.68
C LYS A 171 -4.21 20.92 2.00
N LYS A 172 -5.08 20.02 1.55
CA LYS A 172 -6.35 20.38 0.91
C LYS A 172 -7.23 21.25 1.82
N HIS A 173 -7.31 20.91 3.09
CA HIS A 173 -8.18 21.55 4.04
C HIS A 173 -7.46 22.37 5.11
N PHE A 174 -6.21 22.09 5.39
CA PHE A 174 -5.41 22.92 6.31
C PHE A 174 -4.93 24.18 5.59
N LYS A 175 -5.29 25.35 6.14
CA LYS A 175 -4.98 26.68 5.58
C LYS A 175 -4.01 27.49 6.43
N GLY A 176 -3.48 26.87 7.51
CA GLY A 176 -2.43 27.46 8.33
C GLY A 176 -1.05 27.46 7.64
N GLU A 177 -0.07 27.97 8.35
CA GLU A 177 1.33 27.94 7.92
C GLU A 177 1.86 26.49 7.85
N ILE A 178 2.56 26.15 6.79
CA ILE A 178 3.38 24.92 6.73
C ILE A 178 4.80 25.30 7.11
N ALA A 179 5.21 24.93 8.34
CA ALA A 179 6.53 25.22 8.88
C ALA A 179 7.66 24.54 8.07
N ASP A 180 7.43 23.29 7.69
CA ASP A 180 8.30 22.53 6.77
C ASP A 180 7.52 21.33 6.19
N GLU A 181 7.92 20.90 5.00
CA GLU A 181 7.40 19.74 4.30
C GLU A 181 8.57 18.82 3.96
N VAL A 182 8.77 17.78 4.75
CA VAL A 182 9.96 16.93 4.68
C VAL A 182 9.62 15.55 4.13
N TYR A 183 10.40 15.13 3.13
CA TYR A 183 10.34 13.80 2.56
C TYR A 183 11.62 13.03 2.86
N THR A 184 11.48 11.90 3.58
CA THR A 184 12.60 11.02 3.90
C THR A 184 12.75 9.89 2.89
N PRO A 185 13.92 9.25 2.79
CA PRO A 185 14.06 7.99 2.07
C PRO A 185 13.05 6.94 2.57
N LEU A 186 12.47 6.19 1.64
CA LEU A 186 11.61 5.05 2.00
C LEU A 186 12.47 3.97 2.69
N GLY A 187 12.07 3.56 3.90
CA GLY A 187 12.85 2.61 4.71
C GLY A 187 13.78 3.26 5.73
N GLN A 188 13.86 4.59 5.82
CA GLN A 188 14.64 5.28 6.86
C GLN A 188 14.22 4.86 8.26
N LEU A 189 15.20 4.68 9.16
CA LEU A 189 14.95 4.25 10.55
C LEU A 189 15.50 5.23 11.59
N ASP A 190 16.36 6.16 11.20
CA ASP A 190 16.86 7.24 12.04
C ASP A 190 16.23 8.58 11.61
N PHE A 191 15.57 9.26 12.56
CA PHE A 191 14.84 10.50 12.36
C PHE A 191 15.39 11.65 13.19
N SER A 192 16.59 11.53 13.73
CA SER A 192 17.20 12.55 14.61
C SER A 192 17.25 13.93 13.97
N ALA A 193 17.58 14.01 12.67
CA ALA A 193 17.64 15.26 11.94
C ALA A 193 16.24 15.90 11.75
N GLU A 194 15.23 15.08 11.41
CA GLU A 194 13.84 15.54 11.24
C GLU A 194 13.28 16.00 12.60
N LEU A 195 13.54 15.26 13.68
CA LEU A 195 13.10 15.62 15.03
C LEU A 195 13.72 16.93 15.51
N ALA A 196 14.99 17.19 15.20
CA ALA A 196 15.63 18.46 15.51
C ALA A 196 14.94 19.63 14.77
N LYS A 197 14.56 19.45 13.49
CA LYS A 197 13.80 20.43 12.74
C LYS A 197 12.41 20.69 13.34
N ILE A 198 11.70 19.64 13.77
CA ILE A 198 10.39 19.75 14.41
C ILE A 198 10.52 20.55 15.73
N ALA A 199 11.53 20.22 16.54
CA ALA A 199 11.80 20.94 17.79
C ALA A 199 12.07 22.44 17.57
N ALA A 200 12.84 22.77 16.53
CA ALA A 200 13.15 24.15 16.18
C ALA A 200 11.91 24.91 15.62
N ALA A 201 11.12 24.24 14.82
CA ALA A 201 9.93 24.83 14.17
C ALA A 201 8.80 25.11 15.15
N LYS A 202 8.70 24.37 16.25
CA LYS A 202 7.64 24.46 17.28
C LYS A 202 6.23 24.55 16.66
N PRO A 203 5.82 23.54 15.87
CA PRO A 203 4.51 23.56 15.24
C PRO A 203 3.39 23.27 16.23
N ASP A 204 2.17 23.77 15.95
CA ASP A 204 0.96 23.39 16.70
C ASP A 204 0.46 22.00 16.29
N ALA A 205 0.77 21.59 15.07
CA ALA A 205 0.38 20.32 14.48
C ALA A 205 1.58 19.63 13.81
N PHE A 206 1.72 18.32 14.06
CA PHE A 206 2.69 17.47 13.38
C PHE A 206 1.97 16.38 12.59
N PHE A 207 1.86 16.55 11.28
CA PHE A 207 1.35 15.50 10.40
C PHE A 207 2.49 14.57 10.01
N VAL A 208 2.27 13.27 10.21
CA VAL A 208 3.23 12.25 9.85
C VAL A 208 2.55 11.05 9.20
N PHE A 209 3.16 10.57 8.12
CA PHE A 209 2.85 9.28 7.51
C PHE A 209 4.13 8.46 7.42
N MET A 210 4.28 7.44 8.25
CA MET A 210 5.44 6.55 8.32
C MET A 210 4.98 5.10 8.48
N PRO A 211 4.82 4.32 7.39
CA PRO A 211 4.32 2.96 7.47
C PRO A 211 5.35 1.99 8.08
N GLY A 212 4.85 0.97 8.79
CA GLY A 212 5.64 -0.15 9.31
C GLY A 212 6.73 0.26 10.29
N GLY A 213 7.91 -0.32 10.14
CA GLY A 213 9.06 -0.09 11.03
C GLY A 213 9.51 1.37 11.10
N MET A 214 9.31 2.18 10.05
CA MET A 214 9.59 3.61 10.06
C MET A 214 8.79 4.33 11.14
N GLY A 215 7.49 4.09 11.21
CA GLY A 215 6.61 4.71 12.19
C GLY A 215 6.95 4.31 13.63
N VAL A 216 7.24 3.04 13.84
CA VAL A 216 7.66 2.54 15.16
C VAL A 216 8.94 3.25 15.64
N ASN A 217 9.94 3.38 14.76
CA ASN A 217 11.19 4.04 15.13
C ASN A 217 11.00 5.54 15.32
N LEU A 218 10.23 6.20 14.46
CA LEU A 218 9.93 7.62 14.62
C LEU A 218 9.27 7.90 15.98
N VAL A 219 8.24 7.16 16.37
CA VAL A 219 7.54 7.36 17.64
C VAL A 219 8.46 7.13 18.84
N LYS A 220 9.33 6.12 18.80
CA LYS A 220 10.31 5.88 19.84
C LYS A 220 11.29 7.07 19.99
N GLN A 221 11.85 7.52 18.87
CA GLN A 221 12.81 8.63 18.87
C GLN A 221 12.15 9.96 19.23
N TYR A 222 10.89 10.20 18.80
CA TYR A 222 10.11 11.36 19.18
C TYR A 222 9.96 11.49 20.69
N ARG A 223 9.64 10.38 21.38
CA ARG A 223 9.56 10.34 22.85
C ARG A 223 10.92 10.54 23.49
N GLN A 224 11.97 9.88 22.99
CA GLN A 224 13.33 10.02 23.49
C GLN A 224 13.85 11.45 23.37
N ALA A 225 13.41 12.19 22.35
CA ALA A 225 13.73 13.59 22.15
C ALA A 225 12.91 14.54 23.05
N GLY A 226 12.00 14.03 23.89
CA GLY A 226 11.14 14.82 24.78
C GLY A 226 10.12 15.69 24.05
N LEU A 227 9.74 15.32 22.83
CA LEU A 227 8.79 16.06 22.00
C LEU A 227 7.33 15.68 22.25
N ASP A 228 7.08 14.69 23.11
CA ASP A 228 5.76 14.17 23.45
C ASP A 228 4.96 15.06 24.41
N THR A 229 5.55 16.15 24.88
CA THR A 229 4.88 17.14 25.75
C THR A 229 3.86 18.01 25.00
N HIS A 230 3.85 17.98 23.68
CA HIS A 230 2.88 18.64 22.83
C HIS A 230 2.07 17.57 22.08
N PRO A 231 0.87 17.23 22.53
CA PRO A 231 0.08 16.20 21.89
C PRO A 231 -0.40 16.66 20.53
N VAL A 232 0.29 16.23 19.50
CA VAL A 232 -0.24 16.33 18.16
C VAL A 232 -0.52 14.93 17.67
N PRO A 233 -1.76 14.49 17.76
CA PRO A 233 -2.13 13.20 17.25
C PRO A 233 -2.29 13.32 15.75
N VAL A 234 -1.29 12.91 15.00
CA VAL A 234 -1.58 12.72 13.58
C VAL A 234 -0.67 11.70 12.97
N GLY A 235 -1.23 10.74 12.42
CA GLY A 235 -0.53 9.74 11.68
C GLY A 235 -1.04 8.38 12.06
N VAL A 236 -2.21 8.10 11.63
CA VAL A 236 -2.79 6.81 11.92
C VAL A 236 -2.36 5.82 10.88
N HIS A 237 -1.45 4.95 11.23
CA HIS A 237 -1.58 3.57 10.82
C HIS A 237 -2.07 2.81 12.06
N ARG A 238 -3.38 2.58 12.17
CA ARG A 238 -3.92 1.61 13.11
C ARG A 238 -3.34 0.25 12.73
N ARG A 239 -2.98 -0.50 13.78
CA ARG A 239 -2.60 -1.90 13.72
C ARG A 239 -3.64 -2.73 12.96
#